data_b86e543e5f3f09b3b9f2d67205e11f88
#
_entry.id   b86e543e5f3f09b3b9f2d67205e11f88
#
_cell.length_a   1.000
_cell.length_b   1.000
_cell.length_c   1.000
_cell.angle_alpha   90.00
_cell.angle_beta   90.00
_cell.angle_gamma   90.00
#
_symmetry.space_group_name_H-M   'P 1'
#
loop_
_entity.id
_entity.type
_entity.pdbx_description
1 polymer ?
#
loop_
_entity_poly.entity_id
_entity_poly.type
_entity_poly.pdbx_seq_one_letter_code
_entity_poly.pdbx_strand_id
1 'polypeptide(L)'
;SVLRYVYRPAAIKQLQVNGEKVGVPVFAMGDNNKPLDIAKAAIQHAAKNNINLVFLDTAGRLHVDEDMMNELAEIKENLDIAYTILTVDSMTGQDAVNVATTFNDKIGIDGVILTKLDGDTRGGAALSIKAVTGKPILYSGMGEKLTDLEPFYPDRMASRILGMGDVESLIEKAQSAIDEEKAKEMEQKFRKASFDFNDFLDQMAQLEQMGGMQEILSMMPGMASQMKNVEIDENAAKTPKAIVLSMTPRER
;
A
#
# COMPACT_ATOMS: atom_id res chain seq x y z
N SER A 1 -8.79 7.78 16.03
CA SER A 1 -7.86 7.13 16.96
C SER A 1 -7.71 5.69 16.53
N VAL A 2 -6.48 5.21 16.49
CA VAL A 2 -6.15 3.83 16.15
C VAL A 2 -5.76 3.10 17.42
N LEU A 3 -6.35 1.94 17.67
CA LEU A 3 -6.02 1.11 18.80
C LEU A 3 -5.38 -0.19 18.32
N ARG A 4 -4.31 -0.60 18.98
CA ARG A 4 -3.68 -1.89 18.71
C ARG A 4 -3.57 -2.73 19.97
N TYR A 5 -4.02 -3.98 19.88
CA TYR A 5 -3.70 -5.04 20.81
C TYR A 5 -2.44 -5.77 20.34
N VAL A 6 -1.49 -6.01 21.23
CA VAL A 6 -0.18 -6.54 20.84
C VAL A 6 0.34 -7.58 21.82
N TYR A 7 0.65 -8.75 21.28
CA TYR A 7 1.59 -9.73 21.86
C TYR A 7 3.08 -9.37 21.60
N ARG A 8 3.36 -8.22 20.90
CA ARG A 8 4.73 -7.83 20.54
C ARG A 8 4.96 -6.35 20.85
N PRO A 9 5.83 -5.99 21.79
CA PRO A 9 6.14 -4.60 22.14
C PRO A 9 6.58 -3.74 20.94
N ALA A 10 7.34 -4.33 20.00
CA ALA A 10 7.79 -3.65 18.79
C ALA A 10 6.64 -3.14 17.90
N ALA A 11 5.51 -3.83 17.89
CA ALA A 11 4.37 -3.45 17.06
C ALA A 11 3.59 -2.25 17.61
N ILE A 12 3.56 -2.04 18.95
CA ILE A 12 2.99 -0.82 19.56
C ILE A 12 3.78 0.40 19.10
N LYS A 13 5.12 0.31 19.18
CA LYS A 13 6.01 1.40 18.76
C LYS A 13 5.85 1.71 17.27
N GLN A 14 5.76 0.69 16.44
CA GLN A 14 5.55 0.86 15.00
C GLN A 14 4.22 1.56 14.70
N LEU A 15 3.14 1.18 15.39
CA LEU A 15 1.84 1.83 15.24
C LEU A 15 1.89 3.29 15.67
N GLN A 16 2.56 3.60 16.80
CA GLN A 16 2.74 4.98 17.29
C GLN A 16 3.49 5.83 16.27
N VAL A 17 4.60 5.32 15.71
CA VAL A 17 5.36 6.04 14.67
C VAL A 17 4.52 6.27 13.42
N ASN A 18 3.74 5.29 12.99
CA ASN A 18 2.86 5.45 11.83
C ASN A 18 1.70 6.40 12.11
N GLY A 19 1.13 6.35 13.32
CA GLY A 19 0.09 7.29 13.75
C GLY A 19 0.59 8.73 13.75
N GLU A 20 1.80 8.98 14.25
CA GLU A 20 2.43 10.31 14.20
C GLU A 20 2.61 10.80 12.76
N LYS A 21 3.08 9.94 11.85
CA LYS A 21 3.27 10.30 10.44
C LYS A 21 1.98 10.73 9.73
N VAL A 22 0.85 10.13 10.10
CA VAL A 22 -0.47 10.45 9.50
C VAL A 22 -1.30 11.39 10.35
N GLY A 23 -0.76 11.91 11.47
CA GLY A 23 -1.46 12.83 12.36
C GLY A 23 -2.65 12.19 13.11
N VAL A 24 -2.63 10.87 13.33
CA VAL A 24 -3.70 10.13 14.02
C VAL A 24 -3.23 9.70 15.40
N PRO A 25 -3.96 10.06 16.48
CA PRO A 25 -3.60 9.64 17.83
C PRO A 25 -3.72 8.12 18.00
N VAL A 26 -2.75 7.53 18.71
CA VAL A 26 -2.69 6.11 19.03
C VAL A 26 -2.92 5.90 20.51
N PHE A 27 -3.81 4.97 20.85
CA PHE A 27 -4.10 4.57 22.23
C PHE A 27 -3.57 3.15 22.46
N ALA A 28 -2.84 2.92 23.55
CA ALA A 28 -2.32 1.62 23.95
C ALA A 28 -2.33 1.48 25.48
N MET A 29 -2.61 0.28 26.00
CA MET A 29 -2.70 0.03 27.45
C MET A 29 -1.64 -0.95 27.99
N GLY A 30 -0.61 -1.31 27.18
CA GLY A 30 0.40 -2.31 27.58
C GLY A 30 -0.10 -3.77 27.54
N ASP A 31 0.80 -4.70 27.88
CA ASP A 31 0.68 -6.12 27.53
C ASP A 31 -0.15 -6.97 28.51
N ASN A 32 -0.55 -6.41 29.67
CA ASN A 32 -1.19 -7.16 30.77
C ASN A 32 -2.72 -7.07 30.77
N ASN A 33 -3.33 -6.47 29.74
CA ASN A 33 -4.78 -6.27 29.68
C ASN A 33 -5.41 -7.18 28.63
N LYS A 34 -6.64 -7.64 28.88
CA LYS A 34 -7.39 -8.41 27.88
C LYS A 34 -7.75 -7.55 26.66
N PRO A 35 -7.78 -8.12 25.45
CA PRO A 35 -8.13 -7.42 24.21
C PRO A 35 -9.43 -6.62 24.29
N LEU A 36 -10.48 -7.25 24.83
CA LEU A 36 -11.79 -6.63 25.00
C LEU A 36 -11.73 -5.41 25.93
N ASP A 37 -10.98 -5.48 27.02
CA ASP A 37 -10.86 -4.37 27.97
C ASP A 37 -10.13 -3.18 27.35
N ILE A 38 -9.08 -3.45 26.55
CA ILE A 38 -8.38 -2.42 25.80
C ILE A 38 -9.32 -1.76 24.78
N ALA A 39 -10.09 -2.56 24.05
CA ALA A 39 -11.03 -2.04 23.06
C ALA A 39 -12.13 -1.18 23.71
N LYS A 40 -12.68 -1.60 24.84
CA LYS A 40 -13.66 -0.81 25.62
C LYS A 40 -13.06 0.50 26.12
N ALA A 41 -11.85 0.46 26.67
CA ALA A 41 -11.16 1.65 27.16
C ALA A 41 -10.87 2.66 26.04
N ALA A 42 -10.52 2.16 24.85
CA ALA A 42 -10.30 3.02 23.70
C ALA A 42 -11.56 3.71 23.19
N ILE A 43 -12.66 2.99 23.11
CA ILE A 43 -13.94 3.59 22.73
C ILE A 43 -14.33 4.67 23.73
N GLN A 44 -14.15 4.42 25.03
CA GLN A 44 -14.37 5.43 26.07
C GLN A 44 -13.44 6.64 25.94
N HIS A 45 -12.16 6.40 25.64
CA HIS A 45 -11.19 7.46 25.38
C HIS A 45 -11.58 8.28 24.15
N ALA A 46 -11.98 7.63 23.07
CA ALA A 46 -12.45 8.28 21.86
C ALA A 46 -13.67 9.18 22.13
N ALA A 47 -14.66 8.68 22.86
CA ALA A 47 -15.85 9.44 23.21
C ALA A 47 -15.53 10.69 24.03
N LYS A 48 -14.59 10.59 25.02
CA LYS A 48 -14.14 11.73 25.85
C LYS A 48 -13.40 12.80 25.04
N ASN A 49 -12.76 12.42 23.94
CA ASN A 49 -11.95 13.31 23.11
C ASN A 49 -12.66 13.71 21.80
N ASN A 50 -13.97 13.50 21.69
CA ASN A 50 -14.77 13.80 20.48
C ASN A 50 -14.22 13.13 19.21
N ILE A 51 -13.72 11.90 19.34
CA ILE A 51 -13.25 11.10 18.21
C ILE A 51 -14.37 10.15 17.79
N ASN A 52 -14.84 10.28 16.57
CA ASN A 52 -15.99 9.57 16.05
C ASN A 52 -15.66 8.29 15.25
N LEU A 53 -14.38 8.04 14.99
CA LEU A 53 -13.90 6.85 14.28
C LEU A 53 -12.75 6.20 15.06
N VAL A 54 -12.88 4.90 15.35
CA VAL A 54 -11.88 4.11 16.05
C VAL A 54 -11.51 2.90 15.19
N PHE A 55 -10.23 2.70 14.94
CA PHE A 55 -9.71 1.49 14.33
C PHE A 55 -9.14 0.59 15.43
N LEU A 56 -9.61 -0.64 15.49
CA LEU A 56 -9.06 -1.68 16.36
C LEU A 56 -8.07 -2.51 15.54
N ASP A 57 -6.78 -2.32 15.76
CA ASP A 57 -5.74 -3.12 15.12
C ASP A 57 -5.44 -4.34 15.99
N THR A 58 -5.80 -5.51 15.52
CA THR A 58 -5.68 -6.78 16.24
C THR A 58 -4.43 -7.54 15.82
N ALA A 59 -3.95 -8.44 16.66
CA ALA A 59 -2.77 -9.24 16.35
C ALA A 59 -3.01 -10.12 15.11
N GLY A 60 -2.09 -10.05 14.14
CA GLY A 60 -2.02 -10.99 13.04
C GLY A 60 -1.06 -12.12 13.35
N ARG A 61 -1.48 -13.37 13.11
CA ARG A 61 -0.61 -14.54 13.15
C ARG A 61 -0.62 -15.22 11.79
N LEU A 62 0.49 -15.91 11.46
CA LEU A 62 0.63 -16.64 10.19
C LEU A 62 -0.34 -17.82 10.07
N HIS A 63 -0.80 -18.35 11.20
CA HIS A 63 -1.76 -19.46 11.25
C HIS A 63 -2.99 -19.06 12.05
N VAL A 64 -4.13 -19.57 11.62
CA VAL A 64 -5.40 -19.40 12.33
C VAL A 64 -5.34 -20.18 13.64
N ASP A 65 -5.33 -19.44 14.73
CA ASP A 65 -5.24 -19.93 16.10
C ASP A 65 -6.63 -19.83 16.75
N GLU A 66 -7.09 -20.86 17.41
CA GLU A 66 -8.43 -20.88 18.04
C GLU A 66 -8.57 -19.82 19.12
N ASP A 67 -7.51 -19.57 19.92
CA ASP A 67 -7.54 -18.58 20.97
C ASP A 67 -7.74 -17.18 20.39
N MET A 68 -7.02 -16.87 19.31
CA MET A 68 -7.18 -15.59 18.60
C MET A 68 -8.59 -15.44 18.02
N MET A 69 -9.16 -16.51 17.45
CA MET A 69 -10.52 -16.47 16.92
C MET A 69 -11.56 -16.22 18.00
N ASN A 70 -11.38 -16.83 19.16
CA ASN A 70 -12.26 -16.62 20.31
C ASN A 70 -12.15 -15.18 20.84
N GLU A 71 -10.95 -14.62 20.93
CA GLU A 71 -10.73 -13.22 21.31
C GLU A 71 -11.44 -12.25 20.36
N LEU A 72 -11.33 -12.47 19.04
CA LEU A 72 -11.99 -11.64 18.03
C LEU A 72 -13.50 -11.78 18.07
N ALA A 73 -14.02 -12.97 18.26
CA ALA A 73 -15.44 -13.22 18.42
C ALA A 73 -15.98 -12.51 19.68
N GLU A 74 -15.26 -12.59 20.81
CA GLU A 74 -15.61 -11.88 22.05
C GLU A 74 -15.67 -10.36 21.85
N ILE A 75 -14.70 -9.80 21.12
CA ILE A 75 -14.69 -8.36 20.77
C ILE A 75 -15.94 -8.01 19.94
N LYS A 76 -16.23 -8.81 18.92
CA LYS A 76 -17.36 -8.55 18.01
C LYS A 76 -18.72 -8.70 18.67
N GLU A 77 -18.87 -9.64 19.61
CA GLU A 77 -20.10 -9.84 20.37
C GLU A 77 -20.36 -8.73 21.40
N ASN A 78 -19.29 -8.14 21.95
CA ASN A 78 -19.39 -7.16 23.05
C ASN A 78 -19.32 -5.70 22.59
N LEU A 79 -18.94 -5.43 21.33
CA LEU A 79 -18.80 -4.09 20.78
C LEU A 79 -19.59 -3.97 19.49
N ASP A 80 -20.14 -2.79 19.26
CA ASP A 80 -20.80 -2.42 17.99
C ASP A 80 -19.72 -2.11 16.94
N ILE A 81 -19.33 -3.14 16.17
CA ILE A 81 -18.29 -3.07 15.15
C ILE A 81 -18.96 -2.79 13.80
N ALA A 82 -18.74 -1.59 13.27
CA ALA A 82 -19.29 -1.18 11.98
C ALA A 82 -18.72 -1.99 10.80
N TYR A 83 -17.41 -2.24 10.81
CA TYR A 83 -16.72 -2.98 9.74
C TYR A 83 -15.60 -3.87 10.30
N THR A 84 -15.54 -5.09 9.80
CA THR A 84 -14.47 -6.06 10.05
C THR A 84 -13.67 -6.26 8.77
N ILE A 85 -12.44 -5.79 8.73
CA ILE A 85 -11.58 -5.82 7.55
C ILE A 85 -10.43 -6.78 7.79
N LEU A 86 -10.26 -7.75 6.91
CA LEU A 86 -9.16 -8.72 6.96
C LEU A 86 -7.99 -8.24 6.08
N THR A 87 -6.80 -8.18 6.66
CA THR A 87 -5.57 -7.91 5.92
C THR A 87 -4.84 -9.22 5.62
N VAL A 88 -4.57 -9.49 4.36
CA VAL A 88 -3.97 -10.75 3.86
C VAL A 88 -2.75 -10.46 3.00
N ASP A 89 -1.71 -11.26 3.18
CA ASP A 89 -0.52 -11.26 2.32
C ASP A 89 -0.81 -12.05 1.03
N SER A 90 -0.79 -11.39 -0.13
CA SER A 90 -1.08 -12.01 -1.42
C SER A 90 -0.06 -13.07 -1.84
N MET A 91 1.17 -12.98 -1.33
CA MET A 91 2.26 -13.90 -1.68
C MET A 91 2.15 -15.25 -0.98
N THR A 92 1.30 -15.41 0.02
CA THR A 92 1.10 -16.68 0.73
C THR A 92 0.25 -17.69 -0.06
N GLY A 93 -0.24 -17.29 -1.24
CA GLY A 93 -0.94 -18.20 -2.17
C GLY A 93 -2.20 -18.83 -1.57
N GLN A 94 -2.26 -20.18 -1.53
CA GLN A 94 -3.43 -20.90 -1.03
C GLN A 94 -3.69 -20.66 0.46
N ASP A 95 -2.68 -20.39 1.26
CA ASP A 95 -2.84 -20.07 2.68
C ASP A 95 -3.63 -18.77 2.89
N ALA A 96 -3.45 -17.78 2.02
CA ALA A 96 -4.25 -16.56 2.02
C ALA A 96 -5.75 -16.86 1.87
N VAL A 97 -6.09 -17.79 0.99
CA VAL A 97 -7.48 -18.22 0.72
C VAL A 97 -8.05 -18.95 1.94
N ASN A 98 -7.29 -19.87 2.53
CA ASN A 98 -7.69 -20.64 3.70
C ASN A 98 -7.94 -19.71 4.92
N VAL A 99 -7.04 -18.77 5.15
CA VAL A 99 -7.18 -17.72 6.18
C VAL A 99 -8.45 -16.91 5.95
N ALA A 100 -8.65 -16.39 4.74
CA ALA A 100 -9.81 -15.57 4.41
C ALA A 100 -11.13 -16.34 4.60
N THR A 101 -11.19 -17.61 4.19
CA THR A 101 -12.35 -18.46 4.37
C THR A 101 -12.66 -18.65 5.87
N THR A 102 -11.64 -19.02 6.66
CA THR A 102 -11.82 -19.28 8.09
C THR A 102 -12.27 -18.02 8.84
N PHE A 103 -11.68 -16.85 8.54
CA PHE A 103 -12.10 -15.57 9.14
C PHE A 103 -13.52 -15.18 8.73
N ASN A 104 -13.88 -15.40 7.46
CA ASN A 104 -15.23 -15.12 7.00
C ASN A 104 -16.27 -15.99 7.69
N ASP A 105 -15.99 -17.29 7.87
CA ASP A 105 -16.92 -18.25 8.45
C ASP A 105 -17.07 -18.09 9.96
N LYS A 106 -15.96 -17.86 10.70
CA LYS A 106 -15.96 -17.77 12.15
C LYS A 106 -16.30 -16.39 12.70
N ILE A 107 -15.81 -15.34 12.06
CA ILE A 107 -15.93 -13.95 12.54
C ILE A 107 -16.91 -13.16 11.68
N GLY A 108 -16.95 -13.43 10.37
CA GLY A 108 -17.67 -12.62 9.39
C GLY A 108 -16.88 -11.34 9.08
N ILE A 109 -16.36 -11.26 7.88
CA ILE A 109 -15.62 -10.11 7.38
C ILE A 109 -16.51 -9.28 6.44
N ASP A 110 -16.25 -7.98 6.32
CA ASP A 110 -16.97 -7.08 5.43
C ASP A 110 -16.14 -6.72 4.20
N GLY A 111 -14.81 -6.83 4.30
CA GLY A 111 -13.91 -6.58 3.20
C GLY A 111 -12.51 -7.10 3.47
N VAL A 112 -11.68 -7.07 2.44
CA VAL A 112 -10.31 -7.56 2.46
C VAL A 112 -9.34 -6.48 1.96
N ILE A 113 -8.18 -6.38 2.60
CA ILE A 113 -7.03 -5.62 2.12
C ILE A 113 -5.95 -6.64 1.71
N LEU A 114 -5.47 -6.56 0.48
CA LEU A 114 -4.37 -7.38 0.00
C LEU A 114 -3.06 -6.61 0.09
N THR A 115 -2.07 -7.19 0.76
CA THR A 115 -0.72 -6.62 0.85
C THR A 115 0.24 -7.36 -0.06
N LYS A 116 1.39 -6.74 -0.36
CA LYS A 116 2.47 -7.28 -1.20
C LYS A 116 2.04 -7.65 -2.63
N LEU A 117 1.08 -6.92 -3.19
CA LEU A 117 0.65 -7.13 -4.57
C LEU A 117 1.71 -6.73 -5.61
N ASP A 118 2.71 -5.95 -5.23
CA ASP A 118 3.92 -5.69 -6.01
C ASP A 118 4.72 -6.97 -6.33
N GLY A 119 4.72 -7.95 -5.41
CA GLY A 119 5.32 -9.27 -5.60
C GLY A 119 4.43 -10.30 -6.29
N ASP A 120 3.11 -10.12 -6.29
CA ASP A 120 2.14 -11.04 -6.92
C ASP A 120 1.85 -10.64 -8.36
N THR A 121 2.69 -11.10 -9.29
CA THR A 121 2.56 -10.79 -10.72
C THR A 121 1.30 -11.35 -11.38
N ARG A 122 0.60 -12.30 -10.75
CA ARG A 122 -0.58 -12.98 -11.32
C ARG A 122 -1.90 -12.62 -10.66
N GLY A 123 -1.90 -11.97 -9.48
CA GLY A 123 -3.12 -11.58 -8.77
C GLY A 123 -4.06 -12.74 -8.40
N GLY A 124 -3.54 -13.98 -8.36
CA GLY A 124 -4.35 -15.17 -8.14
C GLY A 124 -5.03 -15.20 -6.78
N ALA A 125 -4.37 -14.64 -5.75
CA ALA A 125 -4.94 -14.52 -4.41
C ALA A 125 -6.21 -13.67 -4.42
N ALA A 126 -6.23 -12.56 -5.16
CA ALA A 126 -7.39 -11.67 -5.25
C ALA A 126 -8.63 -12.38 -5.80
N LEU A 127 -8.48 -13.10 -6.92
CA LEU A 127 -9.57 -13.86 -7.54
C LEU A 127 -10.09 -14.96 -6.61
N SER A 128 -9.17 -15.73 -6.02
CA SER A 128 -9.54 -16.87 -5.16
C SER A 128 -10.24 -16.41 -3.88
N ILE A 129 -9.74 -15.38 -3.21
CA ILE A 129 -10.35 -14.81 -2.00
C ILE A 129 -11.73 -14.25 -2.32
N LYS A 130 -11.87 -13.51 -3.42
CA LYS A 130 -13.19 -12.99 -3.85
C LYS A 130 -14.18 -14.10 -4.13
N ALA A 131 -13.72 -15.18 -4.81
CA ALA A 131 -14.57 -16.31 -5.16
C ALA A 131 -15.08 -17.08 -3.93
N VAL A 132 -14.21 -17.34 -2.93
CA VAL A 132 -14.58 -18.15 -1.77
C VAL A 132 -15.32 -17.35 -0.68
N THR A 133 -14.98 -16.07 -0.48
CA THR A 133 -15.60 -15.24 0.57
C THR A 133 -16.80 -14.43 0.08
N GLY A 134 -16.88 -14.15 -1.22
CA GLY A 134 -17.87 -13.23 -1.79
C GLY A 134 -17.63 -11.75 -1.38
N LYS A 135 -16.64 -11.47 -0.52
CA LYS A 135 -16.40 -10.14 0.04
C LYS A 135 -15.59 -9.25 -0.91
N PRO A 136 -15.80 -7.92 -0.87
CA PRO A 136 -15.02 -7.00 -1.70
C PRO A 136 -13.58 -6.92 -1.22
N ILE A 137 -12.65 -6.79 -2.18
CA ILE A 137 -11.31 -6.30 -1.89
C ILE A 137 -11.40 -4.78 -1.92
N LEU A 138 -10.97 -4.14 -0.84
CA LEU A 138 -11.13 -2.69 -0.65
C LEU A 138 -9.88 -1.94 -1.06
N TYR A 139 -8.72 -2.45 -0.64
CA TYR A 139 -7.44 -1.80 -0.88
C TYR A 139 -6.37 -2.82 -1.27
N SER A 140 -5.36 -2.33 -1.97
CA SER A 140 -4.14 -3.04 -2.36
C SER A 140 -2.91 -2.32 -1.83
N GLY A 141 -2.03 -3.07 -1.16
CA GLY A 141 -0.71 -2.60 -0.77
C GLY A 141 0.30 -2.96 -1.84
N MET A 142 0.89 -1.95 -2.45
CA MET A 142 1.83 -2.06 -3.57
C MET A 142 3.28 -1.82 -3.15
N GLY A 143 3.56 -1.70 -1.85
CA GLY A 143 4.89 -1.43 -1.32
C GLY A 143 4.86 -1.20 0.19
N GLU A 144 5.95 -0.65 0.74
CA GLU A 144 6.14 -0.48 2.19
C GLU A 144 5.81 0.93 2.72
N LYS A 145 5.63 1.91 1.84
CA LYS A 145 5.33 3.28 2.23
C LYS A 145 3.84 3.44 2.53
N LEU A 146 3.49 4.44 3.35
CA LEU A 146 2.09 4.77 3.63
C LEU A 146 1.32 5.21 2.37
N THR A 147 2.03 5.75 1.39
CA THR A 147 1.49 6.15 0.08
C THR A 147 1.24 4.99 -0.87
N ASP A 148 1.77 3.80 -0.56
CA ASP A 148 1.66 2.63 -1.43
C ASP A 148 0.39 1.80 -1.15
N LEU A 149 -0.53 2.33 -0.35
CA LEU A 149 -1.86 1.78 -0.14
C LEU A 149 -2.86 2.47 -1.07
N GLU A 150 -3.38 1.71 -2.03
CA GLU A 150 -4.28 2.21 -3.07
C GLU A 150 -5.67 1.55 -2.94
N PRO A 151 -6.77 2.22 -3.35
CA PRO A 151 -8.04 1.56 -3.56
C PRO A 151 -7.89 0.40 -4.56
N PHE A 152 -8.59 -0.70 -4.32
CA PHE A 152 -8.53 -1.83 -5.24
C PHE A 152 -9.44 -1.60 -6.46
N TYR A 153 -8.87 -1.62 -7.65
CA TYR A 153 -9.57 -1.48 -8.92
C TYR A 153 -9.65 -2.83 -9.64
N PRO A 154 -10.83 -3.51 -9.65
CA PRO A 154 -10.99 -4.83 -10.26
C PRO A 154 -10.58 -4.89 -11.73
N ASP A 155 -10.91 -3.85 -12.51
CA ASP A 155 -10.63 -3.80 -13.94
C ASP A 155 -9.12 -3.73 -14.21
N ARG A 156 -8.39 -2.94 -13.43
CA ARG A 156 -6.92 -2.87 -13.51
C ARG A 156 -6.28 -4.21 -13.13
N MET A 157 -6.78 -4.85 -12.07
CA MET A 157 -6.30 -6.17 -11.67
C MET A 157 -6.58 -7.21 -12.76
N ALA A 158 -7.74 -7.22 -13.37
CA ALA A 158 -8.07 -8.09 -14.48
C ALA A 158 -7.11 -7.87 -15.66
N SER A 159 -6.83 -6.63 -16.04
CA SER A 159 -5.88 -6.28 -17.09
C SER A 159 -4.45 -6.78 -16.78
N ARG A 160 -4.00 -6.65 -15.51
CA ARG A 160 -2.71 -7.21 -15.08
C ARG A 160 -2.66 -8.73 -15.19
N ILE A 161 -3.70 -9.43 -14.74
CA ILE A 161 -3.80 -10.90 -14.81
C ILE A 161 -3.75 -11.37 -16.26
N LEU A 162 -4.41 -10.67 -17.18
CA LEU A 162 -4.43 -10.97 -18.62
C LEU A 162 -3.15 -10.56 -19.35
N GLY A 163 -2.19 -9.94 -18.66
CA GLY A 163 -0.95 -9.47 -19.28
C GLY A 163 -1.13 -8.25 -20.20
N MET A 164 -2.26 -7.55 -20.08
CA MET A 164 -2.55 -6.34 -20.87
C MET A 164 -1.83 -5.09 -20.34
N GLY A 165 -1.15 -5.20 -19.19
CA GLY A 165 -0.54 -4.07 -18.51
C GLY A 165 -1.55 -3.23 -17.72
N ASP A 166 -1.04 -2.28 -16.95
CA ASP A 166 -1.86 -1.32 -16.19
C ASP A 166 -1.65 0.10 -16.75
N VAL A 167 -2.18 0.33 -17.94
CA VAL A 167 -2.02 1.60 -18.67
C VAL A 167 -2.71 2.75 -17.93
N GLU A 168 -3.82 2.48 -17.24
CA GLU A 168 -4.55 3.51 -16.51
C GLU A 168 -3.76 4.04 -15.31
N SER A 169 -3.15 3.14 -14.52
CA SER A 169 -2.26 3.54 -13.43
C SER A 169 -1.03 4.29 -13.94
N LEU A 170 -0.51 3.92 -15.11
CA LEU A 170 0.60 4.65 -15.74
C LEU A 170 0.18 6.07 -16.13
N ILE A 171 -1.01 6.24 -16.73
CA ILE A 171 -1.54 7.55 -17.09
C ILE A 171 -1.77 8.41 -15.84
N GLU A 172 -2.36 7.85 -14.76
CA GLU A 172 -2.59 8.59 -13.51
C GLU A 172 -1.29 9.02 -12.85
N LYS A 173 -0.29 8.13 -12.79
CA LYS A 173 1.04 8.46 -12.27
C LYS A 173 1.72 9.54 -13.12
N ALA A 174 1.62 9.44 -14.44
CA ALA A 174 2.13 10.47 -15.35
C ALA A 174 1.42 11.81 -15.10
N GLN A 175 0.10 11.81 -15.00
CA GLN A 175 -0.66 13.05 -14.74
C GLN A 175 -0.35 13.66 -13.37
N SER A 176 -0.17 12.86 -12.34
CA SER A 176 0.18 13.34 -11.00
C SER A 176 1.61 13.86 -10.88
N ALA A 177 2.52 13.37 -11.72
CA ALA A 177 3.91 13.81 -11.76
C ALA A 177 4.15 15.02 -12.67
N ILE A 178 3.23 15.29 -13.59
CA ILE A 178 3.34 16.40 -14.53
C ILE A 178 2.66 17.64 -13.94
N ASP A 179 3.46 18.62 -13.58
CA ASP A 179 3.02 19.99 -13.36
C ASP A 179 2.73 20.62 -14.75
N GLU A 180 1.47 20.94 -15.01
CA GLU A 180 1.05 21.47 -16.33
C GLU A 180 1.80 22.74 -16.73
N GLU A 181 2.18 23.60 -15.78
CA GLU A 181 2.96 24.80 -16.05
C GLU A 181 4.37 24.44 -16.48
N LYS A 182 5.02 23.52 -15.77
CA LYS A 182 6.35 23.02 -16.12
C LYS A 182 6.37 22.27 -17.45
N ALA A 183 5.32 21.52 -17.76
CA ALA A 183 5.21 20.84 -19.05
C ALA A 183 5.14 21.84 -20.21
N LYS A 184 4.38 22.92 -20.07
CA LYS A 184 4.30 24.00 -21.08
C LYS A 184 5.63 24.77 -21.23
N GLU A 185 6.32 25.05 -20.12
CA GLU A 185 7.64 25.67 -20.16
C GLU A 185 8.66 24.77 -20.86
N MET A 186 8.62 23.46 -20.56
CA MET A 186 9.51 22.48 -21.19
C MET A 186 9.26 22.39 -22.71
N GLU A 187 7.99 22.34 -23.15
CA GLU A 187 7.64 22.34 -24.55
C GLU A 187 8.20 23.61 -25.26
N GLN A 188 8.09 24.77 -24.61
CA GLN A 188 8.62 26.01 -25.15
C GLN A 188 10.15 25.99 -25.22
N LYS A 189 10.84 25.43 -24.22
CA LYS A 189 12.30 25.29 -24.22
C LYS A 189 12.78 24.36 -25.34
N PHE A 190 12.08 23.21 -25.54
CA PHE A 190 12.36 22.34 -26.68
C PHE A 190 12.19 23.01 -28.01
N ARG A 191 11.10 23.76 -28.23
CA ARG A 191 10.86 24.52 -29.47
C ARG A 191 11.92 25.59 -29.73
N LYS A 192 12.50 26.18 -28.65
CA LYS A 192 13.53 27.22 -28.75
C LYS A 192 14.95 26.67 -28.76
N ALA A 193 15.13 25.34 -28.74
CA ALA A 193 16.41 24.67 -28.58
C ALA A 193 17.25 25.18 -27.38
N SER A 194 16.58 25.53 -26.26
CA SER A 194 17.20 26.09 -25.07
C SER A 194 17.16 25.10 -23.89
N PHE A 195 17.14 23.80 -24.17
CA PHE A 195 17.20 22.73 -23.17
C PHE A 195 18.61 22.67 -22.58
N ASP A 196 18.71 22.75 -21.25
CA ASP A 196 19.97 22.74 -20.53
C ASP A 196 20.08 21.54 -19.57
N PHE A 197 21.21 21.42 -18.85
CA PHE A 197 21.44 20.31 -17.91
C PHE A 197 20.60 20.41 -16.62
N ASN A 198 20.05 21.57 -16.27
CA ASN A 198 19.10 21.67 -15.16
C ASN A 198 17.75 21.09 -15.59
N ASP A 199 17.31 21.35 -16.82
CA ASP A 199 16.10 20.73 -17.38
C ASP A 199 16.23 19.20 -17.43
N PHE A 200 17.44 18.70 -17.73
CA PHE A 200 17.73 17.25 -17.65
C PHE A 200 17.59 16.70 -16.22
N LEU A 201 18.10 17.41 -15.20
CA LEU A 201 17.95 17.00 -13.80
C LEU A 201 16.49 17.01 -13.36
N ASP A 202 15.71 17.98 -13.79
CA ASP A 202 14.28 18.07 -13.49
C ASP A 202 13.50 16.91 -14.13
N GLN A 203 13.83 16.53 -15.37
CA GLN A 203 13.26 15.33 -16.01
C GLN A 203 13.61 14.05 -15.26
N MET A 204 14.87 13.90 -14.84
CA MET A 204 15.28 12.73 -14.07
C MET A 204 14.54 12.64 -12.73
N ALA A 205 14.33 13.78 -12.06
CA ALA A 205 13.56 13.83 -10.82
C ALA A 205 12.09 13.45 -11.02
N GLN A 206 11.47 13.86 -12.11
CA GLN A 206 10.10 13.46 -12.48
C GLN A 206 10.00 11.96 -12.75
N LEU A 207 10.96 11.38 -13.47
CA LEU A 207 11.01 9.92 -13.69
C LEU A 207 11.17 9.14 -12.37
N GLU A 208 12.01 9.65 -11.45
CA GLU A 208 12.15 9.05 -10.11
C GLU A 208 10.82 9.12 -9.30
N GLN A 209 10.07 10.22 -9.40
CA GLN A 209 8.75 10.37 -8.75
C GLN A 209 7.69 9.43 -9.32
N MET A 210 7.79 9.08 -10.61
CA MET A 210 6.89 8.11 -11.26
C MET A 210 7.23 6.64 -10.92
N GLY A 211 8.17 6.39 -10.00
CA GLY A 211 8.60 5.04 -9.61
C GLY A 211 9.82 4.53 -10.36
N GLY A 212 10.48 5.39 -11.14
CA GLY A 212 11.66 5.02 -11.92
C GLY A 212 11.35 4.24 -13.20
N MET A 213 12.39 4.02 -14.01
CA MET A 213 12.27 3.37 -15.31
C MET A 213 11.72 1.94 -15.23
N GLN A 214 12.10 1.19 -14.18
CA GLN A 214 11.69 -0.19 -14.00
C GLN A 214 10.18 -0.32 -13.75
N GLU A 215 9.62 0.56 -12.92
CA GLU A 215 8.19 0.58 -12.62
C GLU A 215 7.37 0.98 -13.85
N ILE A 216 7.80 2.01 -14.58
CA ILE A 216 7.16 2.46 -15.83
C ILE A 216 7.14 1.32 -16.86
N LEU A 217 8.27 0.65 -17.08
CA LEU A 217 8.37 -0.45 -18.04
C LEU A 217 7.53 -1.66 -17.62
N SER A 218 7.41 -1.93 -16.31
CA SER A 218 6.57 -3.04 -15.81
C SER A 218 5.08 -2.83 -16.07
N MET A 219 4.65 -1.58 -16.20
CA MET A 219 3.25 -1.21 -16.48
C MET A 219 2.93 -1.22 -17.98
N MET A 220 3.93 -1.25 -18.86
CA MET A 220 3.71 -1.27 -20.31
C MET A 220 3.24 -2.65 -20.79
N PRO A 221 2.21 -2.72 -21.68
CA PRO A 221 1.69 -3.95 -22.22
C PRO A 221 2.78 -4.79 -22.93
N GLY A 222 2.89 -6.06 -22.58
CA GLY A 222 3.82 -7.00 -23.20
C GLY A 222 5.28 -6.91 -22.77
N MET A 223 5.70 -5.86 -22.05
CA MET A 223 7.09 -5.70 -21.60
C MET A 223 7.38 -6.44 -20.29
N ALA A 224 6.41 -6.59 -19.41
CA ALA A 224 6.57 -7.27 -18.13
C ALA A 224 7.09 -8.72 -18.25
N SER A 225 6.75 -9.43 -19.35
CA SER A 225 7.22 -10.79 -19.62
C SER A 225 8.65 -10.83 -20.18
N GLN A 226 9.07 -9.80 -20.89
CA GLN A 226 10.39 -9.72 -21.51
C GLN A 226 11.45 -9.23 -20.50
N MET A 227 11.05 -8.47 -19.49
CA MET A 227 11.96 -7.92 -18.48
C MET A 227 12.41 -8.91 -17.39
N LYS A 228 11.82 -10.11 -17.30
CA LYS A 228 12.26 -11.14 -16.32
C LYS A 228 13.75 -11.51 -16.41
N ASN A 229 14.40 -11.16 -17.52
CA ASN A 229 15.81 -11.46 -17.77
C ASN A 229 16.69 -10.21 -18.02
N VAL A 230 16.15 -9.01 -17.82
CA VAL A 230 16.90 -7.76 -18.00
C VAL A 230 17.07 -7.10 -16.64
N GLU A 231 18.25 -7.21 -16.06
CA GLU A 231 18.65 -6.37 -14.93
C GLU A 231 18.83 -4.94 -15.48
N ILE A 232 17.89 -4.07 -15.17
CA ILE A 232 18.10 -2.64 -15.40
C ILE A 232 19.01 -2.16 -14.27
N ASP A 233 20.21 -1.75 -14.63
CA ASP A 233 21.13 -1.17 -13.67
C ASP A 233 20.55 0.17 -13.15
N GLU A 234 19.99 0.11 -11.93
CA GLU A 234 19.48 1.31 -11.24
C GLU A 234 20.54 2.42 -11.09
N ASN A 235 21.82 2.07 -11.22
CA ASN A 235 22.92 3.04 -11.18
C ASN A 235 23.14 3.72 -12.53
N ALA A 236 22.60 3.19 -13.63
CA ALA A 236 22.73 3.80 -14.95
C ALA A 236 22.22 5.24 -14.99
N ALA A 237 21.17 5.55 -14.23
CA ALA A 237 20.64 6.91 -14.08
C ALA A 237 21.46 7.80 -13.12
N LYS A 238 22.11 7.18 -12.11
CA LYS A 238 22.88 7.92 -11.08
C LYS A 238 24.15 8.55 -11.63
N THR A 239 24.82 7.87 -12.56
CA THR A 239 26.08 8.35 -13.12
C THR A 239 25.93 9.65 -13.92
N PRO A 240 24.99 9.78 -14.89
CA PRO A 240 24.72 11.06 -15.58
C PRO A 240 24.31 12.17 -14.62
N LYS A 241 23.45 11.86 -13.63
CA LYS A 241 23.01 12.82 -12.60
C LYS A 241 24.21 13.34 -11.78
N ALA A 242 25.12 12.46 -11.36
CA ALA A 242 26.32 12.84 -10.61
C ALA A 242 27.26 13.73 -11.44
N ILE A 243 27.43 13.42 -12.72
CA ILE A 243 28.25 14.22 -13.65
C ILE A 243 27.66 15.64 -13.76
N VAL A 244 26.37 15.76 -14.00
CA VAL A 244 25.72 17.07 -14.13
C VAL A 244 25.76 17.86 -12.82
N LEU A 245 25.56 17.19 -11.66
CA LEU A 245 25.68 17.83 -10.35
C LEU A 245 27.09 18.31 -10.02
N SER A 246 28.13 17.72 -10.60
CA SER A 246 29.52 18.16 -10.44
C SER A 246 29.88 19.40 -11.28
N MET A 247 29.04 19.78 -12.25
CA MET A 247 29.25 20.95 -13.09
C MET A 247 28.96 22.24 -12.32
N THR A 248 29.62 23.32 -12.70
CA THR A 248 29.32 24.67 -12.18
C THR A 248 27.99 25.20 -12.73
N PRO A 249 27.33 26.17 -12.07
CA PRO A 249 26.07 26.76 -12.57
C PRO A 249 26.16 27.37 -13.97
N ARG A 250 27.37 27.68 -14.47
CA ARG A 250 27.58 28.20 -15.83
C ARG A 250 27.73 27.11 -16.88
N GLU A 251 28.06 25.91 -16.47
CA GLU A 251 28.21 24.75 -17.36
C GLU A 251 26.93 23.96 -17.51
N ARG A 252 25.99 24.13 -16.58
CA ARG A 252 24.65 23.53 -16.62
C ARG A 252 23.69 24.36 -17.47
#